data_f7a58a55dee5b57fd032058511d7e3ab
#
_entry.id   f7a58a55dee5b57fd032058511d7e3ab
#
_cell.length_a   1.000
_cell.length_b   1.000
_cell.length_c   1.000
_cell.angle_alpha   90.00
_cell.angle_beta   90.00
_cell.angle_gamma   90.00
#
_symmetry.space_group_name_H-M   'P 1'
#
loop_
_entity.id
_entity.type
_entity.pdbx_description
1 polymer ?
#
loop_
_entity_poly.entity_id
_entity_poly.type
_entity_poly.pdbx_seq_one_letter_code
_entity_poly.pdbx_strand_id
1 'polypeptide(L)'
;MNRNKTSIFLATLMLAACIPGCIFSPGIEYSECSDDDNCLVIAFELKEEYKNTDESPQKLADRLGELIDQEVEIYPVTSPAATIEALRFNNADIGFLDGGAAWLSWQEYGLEVAAAEQKADGRAYYNAVAWVHKDSDMAQASMSGDVDQALTLMKGKISCHTSALGSSGMLLPMGYLIDNGFMEVQGDATQIDSLGATVRNHFSQDSSIPESGTPYYRYIGSLRCLAEHALGDATDYISFAKDPTVPDYCGDDPQPWCFE
;
A
#
# COMPACT_ATOMS: atom_id res chain seq x y z
N MET A 1 -23.53 -3.81 -66.32
CA MET A 1 -23.49 -2.41 -65.95
C MET A 1 -24.49 -2.18 -64.84
N ASN A 2 -24.06 -2.18 -63.61
CA ASN A 2 -24.56 -1.51 -62.41
C ASN A 2 -23.99 -2.23 -61.17
N ARG A 3 -22.78 -1.84 -60.84
CA ARG A 3 -22.19 -2.09 -59.50
C ARG A 3 -22.27 -0.74 -58.79
N ASN A 4 -22.46 -0.78 -57.46
CA ASN A 4 -22.43 0.26 -56.44
C ASN A 4 -23.80 0.79 -55.97
N LYS A 5 -24.42 0.02 -55.06
CA LYS A 5 -25.36 0.57 -54.05
C LYS A 5 -25.51 -0.31 -52.79
N THR A 6 -24.47 -0.98 -52.33
CA THR A 6 -24.59 -1.84 -51.12
C THR A 6 -23.49 -1.60 -50.08
N SER A 7 -22.81 -0.46 -50.07
CA SER A 7 -21.70 -0.19 -49.14
C SER A 7 -21.89 1.00 -48.21
N ILE A 8 -23.07 1.58 -48.11
CA ILE A 8 -23.30 2.76 -47.25
C ILE A 8 -24.16 2.46 -46.01
N PHE A 9 -24.71 1.24 -45.88
CA PHE A 9 -25.59 0.91 -44.73
C PHE A 9 -24.94 0.16 -43.59
N LEU A 10 -23.63 -0.16 -43.63
CA LEU A 10 -22.94 -0.89 -42.57
C LEU A 10 -22.07 -0.01 -41.65
N ALA A 11 -21.90 1.26 -41.97
CA ALA A 11 -21.04 2.18 -41.17
C ALA A 11 -21.80 3.00 -40.12
N THR A 12 -23.13 2.92 -40.08
CA THR A 12 -23.94 3.73 -39.14
C THR A 12 -24.50 2.97 -37.96
N LEU A 13 -24.21 1.67 -37.82
CA LEU A 13 -24.72 0.83 -36.71
C LEU A 13 -23.72 0.47 -35.63
N MET A 14 -22.48 0.99 -35.71
CA MET A 14 -21.44 0.74 -34.69
C MET A 14 -21.14 1.92 -33.75
N LEU A 15 -21.93 3.00 -33.82
CA LEU A 15 -21.72 4.17 -32.94
C LEU A 15 -22.76 4.35 -31.84
N ALA A 16 -23.61 3.35 -31.58
CA ALA A 16 -24.66 3.46 -30.57
C ALA A 16 -24.54 2.47 -29.38
N ALA A 17 -23.38 1.84 -29.16
CA ALA A 17 -23.23 0.83 -28.11
C ALA A 17 -22.14 1.13 -27.06
N CYS A 18 -21.76 2.38 -26.88
CA CYS A 18 -20.81 2.76 -25.83
C CYS A 18 -21.32 3.95 -25.02
N ILE A 19 -22.42 3.79 -24.29
CA ILE A 19 -22.72 4.52 -23.05
C ILE A 19 -23.81 3.68 -22.36
N PRO A 20 -23.55 2.99 -21.26
CA PRO A 20 -23.78 3.60 -19.97
C PRO A 20 -22.87 3.03 -18.88
N GLY A 21 -22.56 3.84 -17.90
CA GLY A 21 -22.07 3.36 -16.62
C GLY A 21 -20.93 4.13 -15.97
N CYS A 22 -20.85 5.45 -16.19
CA CYS A 22 -20.27 6.26 -15.13
C CYS A 22 -21.32 6.36 -14.03
N ILE A 23 -21.22 5.47 -13.04
CA ILE A 23 -21.89 5.66 -11.76
C ILE A 23 -21.10 6.78 -11.09
N PHE A 24 -21.59 7.99 -11.24
CA PHE A 24 -21.18 9.13 -10.43
C PHE A 24 -21.53 8.79 -8.97
N SER A 25 -20.53 8.57 -8.13
CA SER A 25 -20.71 8.69 -6.69
C SER A 25 -20.99 10.18 -6.39
N PRO A 26 -22.12 10.52 -5.77
CA PRO A 26 -22.40 11.91 -5.43
C PRO A 26 -21.58 12.31 -4.22
N GLY A 27 -20.69 13.29 -4.34
CA GLY A 27 -20.26 14.01 -3.17
C GLY A 27 -18.83 14.52 -3.05
N ILE A 28 -18.02 14.49 -4.09
CA ILE A 28 -16.77 15.29 -4.08
C ILE A 28 -16.78 16.10 -5.37
N GLU A 29 -17.15 17.36 -5.28
CA GLU A 29 -16.80 18.34 -6.32
C GLU A 29 -15.29 18.53 -6.22
N TYR A 30 -14.56 17.97 -7.17
CA TYR A 30 -13.18 18.36 -7.39
C TYR A 30 -13.24 19.72 -8.07
N SER A 31 -12.78 20.77 -7.40
CA SER A 31 -12.43 21.98 -8.09
C SER A 31 -11.21 21.62 -8.94
N GLU A 32 -11.32 21.73 -10.24
CA GLU A 32 -10.14 21.62 -11.09
C GLU A 32 -9.28 22.84 -10.78
N CYS A 33 -8.03 22.62 -10.31
CA CYS A 33 -7.03 23.66 -10.33
C CYS A 33 -7.13 24.32 -11.72
N SER A 34 -7.69 25.50 -11.77
CA SER A 34 -7.76 26.24 -13.03
C SER A 34 -6.33 26.40 -13.53
N ASP A 35 -6.09 26.41 -14.83
CA ASP A 35 -4.78 26.53 -15.50
C ASP A 35 -3.91 27.74 -15.02
N ASP A 36 -4.15 28.20 -13.81
CA ASP A 36 -3.38 29.23 -13.14
C ASP A 36 -2.16 28.59 -12.45
N ASP A 37 -0.97 29.07 -12.78
CA ASP A 37 0.34 28.65 -12.23
C ASP A 37 0.46 28.76 -10.68
N ASN A 38 -0.64 29.00 -9.98
CA ASN A 38 -0.69 29.27 -8.52
C ASN A 38 -1.51 28.23 -7.75
N CYS A 39 -1.61 27.01 -8.23
CA CYS A 39 -2.28 25.90 -7.57
C CYS A 39 -1.29 24.78 -7.28
N LEU A 40 -1.37 24.18 -6.08
CA LEU A 40 -0.58 23.03 -5.66
C LEU A 40 -1.47 21.79 -5.54
N VAL A 41 -1.14 20.72 -6.23
CA VAL A 41 -1.89 19.47 -6.20
C VAL A 41 -1.17 18.42 -5.35
N ILE A 42 -1.87 17.87 -4.36
CA ILE A 42 -1.33 16.86 -3.45
C ILE A 42 -1.99 15.50 -3.71
N ALA A 43 -1.24 14.52 -4.18
CA ALA A 43 -1.69 13.14 -4.23
C ALA A 43 -1.77 12.57 -2.81
N PHE A 44 -2.97 12.25 -2.37
CA PHE A 44 -3.22 11.74 -1.03
C PHE A 44 -4.04 10.46 -1.08
N GLU A 45 -3.55 9.41 -0.41
CA GLU A 45 -4.26 8.14 -0.34
C GLU A 45 -5.43 8.25 0.62
N LEU A 46 -6.65 8.25 0.08
CA LEU A 46 -7.88 8.26 0.86
C LEU A 46 -8.02 6.93 1.60
N LYS A 47 -8.09 7.01 2.92
CA LYS A 47 -8.31 5.86 3.80
C LYS A 47 -9.79 5.81 4.18
N GLU A 48 -10.42 4.65 4.03
CA GLU A 48 -11.77 4.42 4.56
C GLU A 48 -11.84 4.61 6.09
N GLU A 49 -10.69 4.65 6.76
CA GLU A 49 -10.53 4.74 8.21
C GLU A 49 -10.54 6.17 8.76
N TYR A 50 -10.67 7.21 7.93
CA TYR A 50 -10.84 8.59 8.44
C TYR A 50 -12.18 8.74 9.14
N LYS A 51 -12.21 8.37 10.43
CA LYS A 51 -13.43 8.31 11.26
C LYS A 51 -13.96 9.69 11.65
N ASN A 52 -13.18 10.76 11.44
CA ASN A 52 -13.58 12.10 11.82
C ASN A 52 -13.07 13.17 10.83
N THR A 53 -13.69 14.35 10.89
CA THR A 53 -13.30 15.50 10.05
C THR A 53 -11.91 16.06 10.36
N ASP A 54 -11.32 15.70 11.50
CA ASP A 54 -10.02 16.23 11.92
C ASP A 54 -8.85 15.51 11.22
N GLU A 55 -9.10 14.31 10.68
CA GLU A 55 -8.16 13.52 9.89
C GLU A 55 -8.34 13.71 8.37
N SER A 56 -9.22 14.62 7.95
CA SER A 56 -9.49 14.87 6.54
C SER A 56 -8.27 15.45 5.82
N PRO A 57 -7.85 14.89 4.67
CA PRO A 57 -6.82 15.47 3.82
C PRO A 57 -7.11 16.91 3.42
N GLN A 58 -8.39 17.29 3.31
CA GLN A 58 -8.80 18.65 3.00
C GLN A 58 -8.32 19.67 4.04
N LYS A 59 -8.33 19.33 5.33
CA LYS A 59 -7.79 20.23 6.37
C LYS A 59 -6.29 20.49 6.21
N LEU A 60 -5.53 19.48 5.73
CA LEU A 60 -4.14 19.68 5.41
C LEU A 60 -3.99 20.64 4.22
N ALA A 61 -4.79 20.43 3.18
CA ALA A 61 -4.80 21.29 2.00
C ALA A 61 -5.17 22.75 2.37
N ASP A 62 -6.26 22.94 3.10
CA ASP A 62 -6.72 24.25 3.56
C ASP A 62 -5.63 24.96 4.38
N ARG A 63 -5.03 24.24 5.35
CA ARG A 63 -3.98 24.79 6.19
C ARG A 63 -2.71 25.13 5.42
N LEU A 64 -2.34 24.28 4.47
CA LEU A 64 -1.16 24.54 3.64
C LEU A 64 -1.42 25.75 2.73
N GLY A 65 -2.60 25.81 2.11
CA GLY A 65 -3.02 26.93 1.26
C GLY A 65 -2.96 28.27 1.98
N GLU A 66 -3.45 28.33 3.25
CA GLU A 66 -3.32 29.52 4.10
C GLU A 66 -1.86 29.92 4.36
N LEU A 67 -0.96 28.94 4.51
CA LEU A 67 0.45 29.21 4.85
C LEU A 67 1.26 29.69 3.65
N ILE A 68 0.96 29.20 2.45
CA ILE A 68 1.73 29.52 1.24
C ILE A 68 1.04 30.57 0.36
N ASP A 69 -0.18 30.99 0.73
CA ASP A 69 -1.03 31.92 -0.03
C ASP A 69 -1.28 31.44 -1.49
N GLN A 70 -1.62 30.14 -1.60
CA GLN A 70 -1.92 29.47 -2.86
C GLN A 70 -3.12 28.52 -2.70
N GLU A 71 -3.80 28.22 -3.81
CA GLU A 71 -4.79 27.15 -3.81
C GLU A 71 -4.10 25.78 -3.66
N VAL A 72 -4.68 24.89 -2.83
CA VAL A 72 -4.17 23.53 -2.63
C VAL A 72 -5.29 22.54 -2.82
N GLU A 73 -5.12 21.64 -3.75
CA GLU A 73 -6.08 20.58 -4.05
C GLU A 73 -5.59 19.19 -3.65
N ILE A 74 -6.53 18.33 -3.28
CA ILE A 74 -6.25 16.91 -3.03
C ILE A 74 -6.59 16.10 -4.28
N TYR A 75 -5.59 15.45 -4.85
CA TYR A 75 -5.74 14.43 -5.88
C TYR A 75 -5.86 13.05 -5.20
N PRO A 76 -7.05 12.43 -5.20
CA PRO A 76 -7.26 11.19 -4.48
C PRO A 76 -6.59 10.02 -5.19
N VAL A 77 -5.84 9.25 -4.44
CA VAL A 77 -5.21 8.00 -4.91
C VAL A 77 -5.60 6.85 -3.98
N THR A 78 -5.44 5.63 -4.48
CA THR A 78 -5.87 4.41 -3.75
C THR A 78 -4.70 3.52 -3.32
N SER A 79 -3.49 3.85 -3.73
CA SER A 79 -2.30 3.05 -3.41
C SER A 79 -1.01 3.85 -3.58
N PRO A 80 0.12 3.42 -2.98
CA PRO A 80 1.43 4.01 -3.23
C PRO A 80 1.82 4.02 -4.72
N ALA A 81 1.47 2.98 -5.48
CA ALA A 81 1.71 2.94 -6.92
C ALA A 81 0.94 4.04 -7.66
N ALA A 82 -0.33 4.27 -7.31
CA ALA A 82 -1.13 5.35 -7.89
C ALA A 82 -0.57 6.74 -7.53
N THR A 83 -0.01 6.91 -6.33
CA THR A 83 0.71 8.14 -5.94
C THR A 83 1.93 8.37 -6.82
N ILE A 84 2.76 7.34 -7.04
CA ILE A 84 3.94 7.42 -7.92
C ILE A 84 3.52 7.80 -9.34
N GLU A 85 2.48 7.17 -9.88
CA GLU A 85 1.95 7.49 -11.22
C GLU A 85 1.43 8.92 -11.32
N ALA A 86 0.71 9.42 -10.30
CA ALA A 86 0.23 10.80 -10.26
C ALA A 86 1.39 11.79 -10.35
N LEU A 87 2.46 11.57 -9.59
CA LEU A 87 3.67 12.41 -9.62
C LEU A 87 4.41 12.32 -10.97
N ARG A 88 4.58 11.12 -11.52
CA ARG A 88 5.28 10.89 -12.79
C ARG A 88 4.62 11.58 -13.98
N PHE A 89 3.31 11.62 -13.98
CA PHE A 89 2.52 12.18 -15.09
C PHE A 89 2.04 13.60 -14.82
N ASN A 90 2.60 14.27 -13.79
CA ASN A 90 2.26 15.64 -13.41
C ASN A 90 0.76 15.85 -13.10
N ASN A 91 0.09 14.80 -12.60
CA ASN A 91 -1.27 14.92 -12.08
C ASN A 91 -1.25 15.40 -10.61
N ALA A 92 -0.09 15.41 -9.97
CA ALA A 92 0.15 15.97 -8.64
C ALA A 92 1.60 16.47 -8.54
N ASP A 93 1.80 17.50 -7.70
CA ASP A 93 3.10 18.10 -7.41
C ASP A 93 3.78 17.46 -6.19
N ILE A 94 2.98 17.06 -5.21
CA ILE A 94 3.44 16.42 -3.97
C ILE A 94 2.67 15.12 -3.76
N GLY A 95 3.35 14.10 -3.22
CA GLY A 95 2.72 12.85 -2.81
C GLY A 95 3.25 12.36 -1.48
N PHE A 96 2.39 11.73 -0.69
CA PHE A 96 2.76 11.08 0.57
C PHE A 96 3.02 9.60 0.31
N LEU A 97 4.25 9.16 0.54
CA LEU A 97 4.70 7.79 0.35
C LEU A 97 5.39 7.28 1.61
N ASP A 98 5.30 6.00 1.87
CA ASP A 98 6.16 5.37 2.87
C ASP A 98 7.61 5.24 2.35
N GLY A 99 8.55 4.94 3.24
CA GLY A 99 9.97 4.97 2.92
C GLY A 99 10.37 4.04 1.77
N GLY A 100 9.71 2.88 1.62
CA GLY A 100 10.00 1.93 0.54
C GLY A 100 9.50 2.41 -0.81
N ALA A 101 8.26 2.90 -0.87
CA ALA A 101 7.69 3.46 -2.09
C ALA A 101 8.39 4.77 -2.49
N ALA A 102 8.76 5.62 -1.52
CA ALA A 102 9.54 6.83 -1.76
C ALA A 102 10.93 6.51 -2.34
N TRP A 103 11.61 5.51 -1.78
CA TRP A 103 12.90 5.04 -2.31
C TRP A 103 12.78 4.52 -3.74
N LEU A 104 11.77 3.69 -4.01
CA LEU A 104 11.51 3.15 -5.35
C LEU A 104 11.23 4.28 -6.35
N SER A 105 10.41 5.27 -5.98
CA SER A 105 10.07 6.39 -6.84
C SER A 105 11.28 7.27 -7.17
N TRP A 106 12.17 7.47 -6.20
CA TRP A 106 13.44 8.16 -6.41
C TRP A 106 14.38 7.35 -7.32
N GLN A 107 14.55 6.06 -7.06
CA GLN A 107 15.49 5.19 -7.78
C GLN A 107 15.09 4.99 -9.25
N GLU A 108 13.81 4.72 -9.51
CA GLU A 108 13.32 4.36 -10.84
C GLU A 108 12.90 5.57 -11.68
N TYR A 109 12.41 6.63 -11.03
CA TYR A 109 11.79 7.76 -11.75
C TYR A 109 12.44 9.11 -11.44
N GLY A 110 13.41 9.16 -10.54
CA GLY A 110 14.10 10.40 -10.19
C GLY A 110 13.24 11.40 -9.41
N LEU A 111 12.15 10.95 -8.76
CA LEU A 111 11.35 11.81 -7.91
C LEU A 111 12.13 12.18 -6.65
N GLU A 112 12.02 13.43 -6.21
CA GLU A 112 12.78 13.93 -5.07
C GLU A 112 12.00 13.77 -3.76
N VAL A 113 12.70 13.43 -2.67
CA VAL A 113 12.15 13.42 -1.32
C VAL A 113 12.35 14.79 -0.69
N ALA A 114 11.27 15.58 -0.61
CA ALA A 114 11.32 16.95 -0.08
C ALA A 114 11.36 17.00 1.45
N ALA A 115 10.64 16.10 2.13
CA ALA A 115 10.53 16.08 3.59
C ALA A 115 10.17 14.69 4.11
N ALA A 116 10.41 14.44 5.40
CA ALA A 116 9.95 13.25 6.10
C ALA A 116 9.04 13.65 7.26
N GLU A 117 7.89 12.98 7.37
CA GLU A 117 6.99 13.14 8.51
C GLU A 117 7.68 12.68 9.79
N GLN A 118 7.58 13.50 10.84
CA GLN A 118 8.07 13.14 12.16
C GLN A 118 6.91 12.73 13.09
N LYS A 119 7.14 11.70 13.88
CA LYS A 119 6.25 11.33 14.98
C LYS A 119 6.35 12.32 16.12
N ALA A 120 5.40 12.27 17.06
CA ALA A 120 5.39 13.15 18.22
C ALA A 120 6.67 13.07 19.09
N ASP A 121 7.38 11.94 19.04
CA ASP A 121 8.67 11.73 19.73
C ASP A 121 9.88 12.22 18.90
N GLY A 122 9.65 12.86 17.76
CA GLY A 122 10.69 13.40 16.87
C GLY A 122 11.32 12.37 15.93
N ARG A 123 10.95 11.09 15.97
CA ARG A 123 11.47 10.08 15.04
C ARG A 123 10.83 10.23 13.65
N ALA A 124 11.64 10.19 12.61
CA ALA A 124 11.19 10.11 11.23
C ALA A 124 11.26 8.67 10.68
N TYR A 125 11.20 7.67 11.55
CA TYR A 125 11.27 6.25 11.18
C TYR A 125 10.42 5.37 12.10
N TYR A 126 10.17 4.17 11.65
CA TYR A 126 9.62 3.03 12.40
C TYR A 126 10.38 1.75 11.99
N ASN A 127 10.27 0.70 12.79
CA ASN A 127 10.90 -0.58 12.47
C ASN A 127 9.91 -1.48 11.72
N ALA A 128 10.42 -2.21 10.73
CA ALA A 128 9.71 -3.35 10.15
C ALA A 128 9.87 -4.54 11.10
N VAL A 129 8.78 -5.20 11.45
CA VAL A 129 8.78 -6.36 12.34
C VAL A 129 7.94 -7.51 11.78
N ALA A 130 8.31 -8.72 12.13
CA ALA A 130 7.52 -9.92 11.91
C ALA A 130 6.74 -10.26 13.18
N TRP A 131 5.42 -10.16 13.11
CA TRP A 131 4.50 -10.54 14.16
C TRP A 131 4.12 -12.01 13.98
N VAL A 132 4.28 -12.80 15.01
CA VAL A 132 3.98 -14.25 15.02
C VAL A 132 3.25 -14.63 16.31
N HIS A 133 2.53 -15.74 16.30
CA HIS A 133 1.92 -16.25 17.52
C HIS A 133 3.00 -16.59 18.57
N LYS A 134 2.74 -16.25 19.83
CA LYS A 134 3.70 -16.42 20.95
C LYS A 134 4.16 -17.88 21.18
N ASP A 135 3.32 -18.85 20.81
CA ASP A 135 3.59 -20.28 20.97
C ASP A 135 4.20 -20.90 19.71
N SER A 136 4.50 -20.09 18.66
CA SER A 136 5.18 -20.58 17.45
C SER A 136 6.65 -20.92 17.72
N ASP A 137 7.20 -21.83 16.92
CA ASP A 137 8.63 -22.15 16.98
C ASP A 137 9.50 -20.93 16.65
N MET A 138 9.03 -20.05 15.79
CA MET A 138 9.68 -18.77 15.46
C MET A 138 9.79 -17.87 16.69
N ALA A 139 8.70 -17.74 17.47
CA ALA A 139 8.70 -16.96 18.71
C ALA A 139 9.64 -17.57 19.73
N GLN A 140 9.63 -18.88 19.90
CA GLN A 140 10.52 -19.60 20.85
C GLN A 140 12.00 -19.40 20.49
N ALA A 141 12.35 -19.53 19.20
CA ALA A 141 13.70 -19.28 18.72
C ALA A 141 14.13 -17.82 18.98
N SER A 142 13.29 -16.85 18.63
CA SER A 142 13.56 -15.43 18.85
C SER A 142 13.74 -15.09 20.35
N MET A 143 12.88 -15.62 21.24
CA MET A 143 12.97 -15.41 22.69
C MET A 143 14.21 -16.05 23.31
N SER A 144 14.73 -17.13 22.71
CA SER A 144 16.01 -17.73 23.13
C SER A 144 17.24 -16.96 22.66
N GLY A 145 17.06 -15.93 21.81
CA GLY A 145 18.11 -15.14 21.20
C GLY A 145 18.66 -15.72 19.89
N ASP A 146 18.07 -16.81 19.37
CA ASP A 146 18.46 -17.42 18.10
C ASP A 146 17.64 -16.82 16.95
N VAL A 147 18.03 -15.61 16.53
CA VAL A 147 17.35 -14.86 15.47
C VAL A 147 17.46 -15.57 14.13
N ASP A 148 18.63 -16.14 13.80
CA ASP A 148 18.84 -16.84 12.53
C ASP A 148 17.95 -18.07 12.41
N GLN A 149 17.77 -18.82 13.50
CA GLN A 149 16.83 -19.93 13.57
C GLN A 149 15.39 -19.44 13.39
N ALA A 150 15.00 -18.34 14.06
CA ALA A 150 13.66 -17.76 13.91
C ALA A 150 13.36 -17.39 12.45
N LEU A 151 14.30 -16.76 11.76
CA LEU A 151 14.18 -16.38 10.34
C LEU A 151 14.14 -17.63 9.42
N THR A 152 14.93 -18.63 9.71
CA THR A 152 14.94 -19.90 8.96
C THR A 152 13.59 -20.62 9.06
N LEU A 153 12.96 -20.60 10.23
CA LEU A 153 11.65 -21.22 10.49
C LEU A 153 10.48 -20.52 9.78
N MET A 154 10.69 -19.31 9.23
CA MET A 154 9.66 -18.63 8.44
C MET A 154 9.40 -19.30 7.10
N LYS A 155 10.34 -20.08 6.57
CA LYS A 155 10.19 -20.75 5.28
C LYS A 155 9.03 -21.73 5.28
N GLY A 156 8.17 -21.63 4.27
CA GLY A 156 6.98 -22.46 4.11
C GLY A 156 5.77 -22.03 4.93
N LYS A 157 5.91 -21.02 5.79
CA LYS A 157 4.80 -20.43 6.54
C LYS A 157 3.91 -19.56 5.65
N ILE A 158 2.72 -19.21 6.12
CA ILE A 158 1.81 -18.30 5.41
C ILE A 158 2.12 -16.87 5.86
N SER A 159 2.52 -16.01 4.93
CA SER A 159 2.86 -14.63 5.23
C SER A 159 1.72 -13.67 4.88
N CYS A 160 1.46 -12.72 5.78
CA CYS A 160 0.49 -11.65 5.64
C CYS A 160 1.24 -10.34 5.43
N HIS A 161 1.08 -9.72 4.26
CA HIS A 161 1.74 -8.48 3.87
C HIS A 161 0.76 -7.32 3.86
N THR A 162 1.26 -6.09 3.94
CA THR A 162 0.41 -4.89 3.92
C THR A 162 -0.07 -4.52 2.52
N SER A 163 0.78 -4.70 1.52
CA SER A 163 0.55 -4.50 0.08
C SER A 163 1.80 -4.92 -0.70
N ALA A 164 1.74 -4.92 -2.03
CA ALA A 164 2.89 -5.25 -2.89
C ALA A 164 4.09 -4.28 -2.73
N LEU A 165 3.84 -3.00 -2.40
CA LEU A 165 4.87 -1.96 -2.22
C LEU A 165 4.93 -1.42 -0.78
N GLY A 166 4.29 -2.07 0.19
CA GLY A 166 4.32 -1.65 1.58
C GLY A 166 5.74 -1.72 2.16
N SER A 167 6.25 -0.62 2.72
CA SER A 167 7.62 -0.52 3.21
C SER A 167 7.92 -1.58 4.27
N SER A 168 7.37 -1.45 5.48
CA SER A 168 7.61 -2.40 6.57
C SER A 168 6.85 -3.72 6.46
N GLY A 169 5.80 -3.76 5.64
CA GLY A 169 5.01 -4.98 5.43
C GLY A 169 5.46 -5.83 4.25
N MET A 170 6.38 -5.35 3.40
CA MET A 170 6.83 -6.06 2.22
C MET A 170 8.30 -5.77 1.89
N LEU A 171 8.62 -4.54 1.46
CA LEU A 171 9.93 -4.26 0.85
C LEU A 171 11.10 -4.45 1.81
N LEU A 172 11.03 -3.88 3.01
CA LEU A 172 12.12 -3.96 3.98
C LEU A 172 12.33 -5.38 4.51
N PRO A 173 11.30 -6.12 5.00
CA PRO A 173 11.53 -7.47 5.49
C PRO A 173 11.95 -8.43 4.40
N MET A 174 11.38 -8.34 3.19
CA MET A 174 11.79 -9.22 2.08
C MET A 174 13.20 -8.89 1.61
N GLY A 175 13.55 -7.61 1.49
CA GLY A 175 14.92 -7.18 1.19
C GLY A 175 15.92 -7.71 2.21
N TYR A 176 15.60 -7.64 3.51
CA TYR A 176 16.44 -8.19 4.56
C TYR A 176 16.64 -9.72 4.44
N LEU A 177 15.57 -10.48 4.19
CA LEU A 177 15.66 -11.94 4.04
C LEU A 177 16.47 -12.33 2.79
N ILE A 178 16.36 -11.58 1.70
CA ILE A 178 17.11 -11.81 0.46
C ILE A 178 18.61 -11.48 0.68
N ASP A 179 18.92 -10.31 1.22
CA ASP A 179 20.28 -9.82 1.41
C ASP A 179 21.09 -10.70 2.37
N ASN A 180 20.44 -11.25 3.38
CA ASN A 180 21.06 -12.16 4.36
C ASN A 180 20.98 -13.64 3.96
N GLY A 181 20.52 -13.98 2.76
CA GLY A 181 20.54 -15.33 2.21
C GLY A 181 19.49 -16.28 2.76
N PHE A 182 18.46 -15.78 3.47
CA PHE A 182 17.34 -16.61 3.94
C PHE A 182 16.34 -16.89 2.82
N MET A 183 16.24 -16.01 1.82
CA MET A 183 15.28 -16.11 0.73
C MET A 183 15.95 -15.94 -0.64
N GLU A 184 15.64 -16.84 -1.59
CA GLU A 184 16.13 -16.78 -2.98
C GLU A 184 15.11 -16.08 -3.87
N VAL A 185 15.60 -15.13 -4.69
CA VAL A 185 14.76 -14.42 -5.67
C VAL A 185 14.28 -15.38 -6.76
N GLN A 186 12.99 -15.31 -7.08
CA GLN A 186 12.39 -16.01 -8.20
C GLN A 186 12.19 -15.02 -9.35
N GLY A 187 12.86 -15.26 -10.48
CA GLY A 187 12.80 -14.37 -11.65
C GLY A 187 13.97 -13.39 -11.71
N ASP A 188 13.74 -12.20 -12.25
CA ASP A 188 14.75 -11.17 -12.41
C ASP A 188 14.85 -10.32 -11.12
N ALA A 189 16.01 -10.37 -10.46
CA ALA A 189 16.27 -9.65 -9.22
C ALA A 189 16.25 -8.11 -9.39
N THR A 190 16.33 -7.60 -10.61
CA THR A 190 16.25 -6.17 -10.90
C THR A 190 14.82 -5.68 -11.16
N GLN A 191 13.85 -6.58 -11.17
CA GLN A 191 12.43 -6.27 -11.45
C GLN A 191 11.58 -6.47 -10.20
N ILE A 192 10.93 -5.39 -9.77
CA ILE A 192 10.03 -5.42 -8.59
C ILE A 192 8.88 -6.42 -8.73
N ASP A 193 8.44 -6.68 -9.96
CA ASP A 193 7.37 -7.66 -10.27
C ASP A 193 7.75 -9.09 -9.87
N SER A 194 9.05 -9.41 -9.78
CA SER A 194 9.56 -10.70 -9.30
C SER A 194 9.28 -10.94 -7.81
N LEU A 195 9.04 -9.88 -7.03
CA LEU A 195 8.92 -9.96 -5.57
C LEU A 195 7.71 -10.82 -5.13
N GLY A 196 6.57 -10.68 -5.79
CA GLY A 196 5.37 -11.47 -5.46
C GLY A 196 5.57 -12.97 -5.65
N ALA A 197 6.25 -13.39 -6.73
CA ALA A 197 6.61 -14.78 -6.98
C ALA A 197 7.65 -15.29 -5.96
N THR A 198 8.63 -14.46 -5.63
CA THR A 198 9.67 -14.72 -4.62
C THR A 198 9.05 -15.02 -3.26
N VAL A 199 8.12 -14.18 -2.81
CA VAL A 199 7.38 -14.35 -1.55
C VAL A 199 6.63 -15.68 -1.53
N ARG A 200 5.83 -15.97 -2.55
CA ARG A 200 5.03 -17.20 -2.60
C ARG A 200 5.88 -18.46 -2.71
N ASN A 201 7.07 -18.37 -3.31
CA ASN A 201 8.00 -19.49 -3.36
C ASN A 201 8.70 -19.76 -2.02
N HIS A 202 9.05 -18.72 -1.28
CA HIS A 202 9.73 -18.87 0.01
C HIS A 202 8.77 -19.24 1.13
N PHE A 203 7.66 -18.52 1.24
CA PHE A 203 6.61 -18.75 2.23
C PHE A 203 5.61 -19.80 1.72
N SER A 204 4.39 -19.42 1.49
CA SER A 204 3.33 -20.28 0.95
C SER A 204 2.65 -19.64 -0.25
N GLN A 205 2.07 -20.45 -1.13
CA GLN A 205 1.21 -19.96 -2.22
C GLN A 205 -0.02 -19.21 -1.68
N ASP A 206 -0.45 -19.54 -0.44
CA ASP A 206 -1.57 -18.91 0.26
C ASP A 206 -1.19 -17.58 0.95
N SER A 207 0.07 -17.15 0.83
CA SER A 207 0.52 -15.86 1.37
C SER A 207 -0.28 -14.69 0.83
N SER A 208 -0.73 -13.82 1.73
CA SER A 208 -1.55 -12.65 1.40
C SER A 208 -0.67 -11.47 0.98
N ILE A 209 -0.78 -11.05 -0.28
CA ILE A 209 -0.26 -9.78 -0.80
C ILE A 209 -1.48 -9.00 -1.29
N PRO A 210 -2.14 -8.24 -0.39
CA PRO A 210 -3.46 -7.71 -0.67
C PRO A 210 -3.43 -6.48 -1.58
N GLU A 211 -4.50 -6.31 -2.34
CA GLU A 211 -4.79 -5.11 -3.11
C GLU A 211 -5.64 -4.14 -2.27
N SER A 212 -5.63 -2.86 -2.65
CA SER A 212 -6.47 -1.82 -2.04
C SER A 212 -7.96 -2.21 -2.07
N GLY A 213 -8.68 -1.86 -1.00
CA GLY A 213 -10.10 -2.19 -0.86
C GLY A 213 -10.39 -3.62 -0.39
N THR A 214 -9.37 -4.43 -0.09
CA THR A 214 -9.54 -5.76 0.52
C THR A 214 -9.42 -5.72 2.05
N PRO A 215 -10.04 -6.65 2.81
CA PRO A 215 -10.01 -6.66 4.27
C PRO A 215 -8.60 -6.77 4.88
N TYR A 216 -7.66 -7.33 4.13
CA TYR A 216 -6.28 -7.57 4.59
C TYR A 216 -5.29 -6.51 4.12
N TYR A 217 -5.76 -5.42 3.50
CA TYR A 217 -4.92 -4.34 3.01
C TYR A 217 -4.36 -3.48 4.15
N ARG A 218 -3.12 -2.99 4.01
CA ARG A 218 -2.40 -2.15 4.97
C ARG A 218 -2.02 -2.85 6.29
N TYR A 219 -1.58 -2.06 7.27
CA TYR A 219 -1.07 -2.54 8.55
C TYR A 219 -2.12 -3.29 9.36
N ILE A 220 -3.29 -2.68 9.52
CA ILE A 220 -4.42 -3.29 10.21
C ILE A 220 -4.85 -4.60 9.53
N GLY A 221 -4.90 -4.59 8.19
CA GLY A 221 -5.28 -5.76 7.40
C GLY A 221 -4.27 -6.90 7.50
N SER A 222 -2.96 -6.59 7.48
CA SER A 222 -1.90 -7.60 7.68
C SER A 222 -1.98 -8.25 9.06
N LEU A 223 -2.22 -7.44 10.11
CA LEU A 223 -2.38 -7.97 11.47
C LEU A 223 -3.69 -8.77 11.61
N ARG A 224 -4.78 -8.29 11.00
CA ARG A 224 -6.05 -9.00 10.94
C ARG A 224 -5.93 -10.36 10.24
N CYS A 225 -5.16 -10.44 9.16
CA CYS A 225 -4.85 -11.70 8.47
C CYS A 225 -4.19 -12.72 9.42
N LEU A 226 -3.27 -12.28 10.29
CA LEU A 226 -2.69 -13.13 11.34
C LEU A 226 -3.75 -13.54 12.36
N ALA A 227 -4.52 -12.60 12.90
CA ALA A 227 -5.43 -12.82 14.02
C ALA A 227 -6.61 -13.72 13.65
N GLU A 228 -7.29 -13.47 12.51
CA GLU A 228 -8.44 -14.27 12.05
C GLU A 228 -8.07 -15.72 11.74
N HIS A 229 -6.82 -16.00 11.41
CA HIS A 229 -6.32 -17.36 11.17
C HIS A 229 -5.71 -17.99 12.41
N ALA A 230 -5.59 -17.22 13.51
CA ALA A 230 -5.06 -17.70 14.79
C ALA A 230 -5.94 -18.76 15.47
N LEU A 231 -7.20 -18.89 15.07
CA LEU A 231 -8.14 -19.93 15.56
C LEU A 231 -7.92 -21.32 14.94
N GLY A 232 -7.06 -21.40 13.89
CA GLY A 232 -6.64 -22.68 13.28
C GLY A 232 -5.23 -23.05 13.74
N ASP A 233 -4.31 -23.11 12.79
CA ASP A 233 -2.89 -23.35 13.05
C ASP A 233 -2.12 -22.02 13.07
N ALA A 234 -2.45 -21.16 14.06
CA ALA A 234 -1.90 -19.81 14.23
C ALA A 234 -0.38 -19.76 14.20
N THR A 235 0.26 -20.86 14.56
CA THR A 235 1.72 -21.00 14.59
C THR A 235 2.36 -21.02 13.20
N ASP A 236 1.54 -21.16 12.13
CA ASP A 236 2.00 -21.18 10.74
C ASP A 236 1.86 -19.83 10.03
N TYR A 237 1.36 -18.80 10.72
CA TYR A 237 1.15 -17.47 10.13
C TYR A 237 2.17 -16.44 10.62
N ILE A 238 2.54 -15.52 9.72
CA ILE A 238 3.45 -14.40 10.00
C ILE A 238 2.82 -13.13 9.44
N SER A 239 2.71 -12.08 10.22
CA SER A 239 2.32 -10.75 9.74
C SER A 239 3.52 -9.82 9.71
N PHE A 240 3.76 -9.18 8.57
CA PHE A 240 4.78 -8.15 8.45
C PHE A 240 4.13 -6.76 8.52
N ALA A 241 4.56 -5.96 9.49
CA ALA A 241 4.02 -4.63 9.73
C ALA A 241 5.05 -3.74 10.44
N LYS A 242 4.68 -2.50 10.73
CA LYS A 242 5.48 -1.59 11.56
C LYS A 242 5.35 -1.93 13.05
N ASP A 243 6.37 -1.62 13.83
CA ASP A 243 6.45 -1.89 15.28
C ASP A 243 5.25 -1.36 16.10
N PRO A 244 4.64 -0.18 15.83
CA PRO A 244 3.48 0.28 16.61
C PRO A 244 2.15 -0.36 16.19
N THR A 245 2.08 -1.23 15.16
CA THR A 245 0.80 -1.74 14.66
C THR A 245 0.00 -2.48 15.73
N VAL A 246 0.61 -3.39 16.49
CA VAL A 246 -0.11 -4.12 17.55
C VAL A 246 -0.55 -3.18 18.69
N PRO A 247 0.31 -2.33 19.27
CA PRO A 247 -0.14 -1.35 20.26
C PRO A 247 -1.25 -0.41 19.76
N ASP A 248 -1.16 0.06 18.49
CA ASP A 248 -2.12 1.01 17.92
C ASP A 248 -3.53 0.41 17.73
N TYR A 249 -3.62 -0.87 17.36
CA TYR A 249 -4.90 -1.50 16.99
C TYR A 249 -5.42 -2.54 18.00
N CYS A 250 -4.53 -3.12 18.80
CA CYS A 250 -4.87 -4.15 19.79
C CYS A 250 -4.46 -3.75 21.23
N GLY A 251 -4.12 -2.47 21.46
CA GLY A 251 -3.76 -1.93 22.78
C GLY A 251 -4.98 -1.54 23.62
N ASP A 252 -5.09 -0.26 23.97
CA ASP A 252 -6.08 0.25 24.93
C ASP A 252 -7.53 0.23 24.40
N ASP A 253 -7.73 0.40 23.07
CA ASP A 253 -9.04 0.32 22.40
C ASP A 253 -8.95 -0.72 21.26
N PRO A 254 -8.96 -2.02 21.61
CA PRO A 254 -8.68 -3.07 20.66
C PRO A 254 -9.79 -3.29 19.64
N GLN A 255 -9.41 -3.57 18.42
CA GLN A 255 -10.36 -4.00 17.40
C GLN A 255 -10.98 -5.36 17.78
N PRO A 256 -12.23 -5.64 17.37
CA PRO A 256 -12.91 -6.90 17.74
C PRO A 256 -12.13 -8.17 17.39
N TRP A 257 -11.45 -8.20 16.25
CA TRP A 257 -10.64 -9.32 15.79
C TRP A 257 -9.32 -9.53 16.57
N CYS A 258 -8.90 -8.58 17.41
CA CYS A 258 -7.69 -8.76 18.26
C CYS A 258 -7.82 -9.85 19.33
N PHE A 259 -9.03 -10.34 19.57
CA PHE A 259 -9.34 -11.35 20.58
C PHE A 259 -9.81 -12.69 19.99
N GLU A 260 -9.80 -12.83 18.68
CA GLU A 260 -10.19 -14.04 17.96
C GLU A 260 -9.05 -15.06 17.80
#